data_da4208bb5b61b22d98be4201a3974a1c
#
_entry.id   da4208bb5b61b22d98be4201a3974a1c
#
_cell.length_a   1.000
_cell.length_b   1.000
_cell.length_c   1.000
_cell.angle_alpha   90.00
_cell.angle_beta   90.00
_cell.angle_gamma   90.00
#
_symmetry.space_group_name_H-M   'P 1'
#
loop_
_entity.id
_entity.type
_entity.pdbx_description
1 polymer ?
#
loop_
_entity_poly.entity_id
_entity_poly.type
_entity_poly.pdbx_seq_one_letter_code
_entity_poly.pdbx_strand_id
1 'polypeptide(L)'
;MGVSMKFTDLDQYLFGQGTNYEVYKKLGAHPTTYRRKKGVYFAVWAPNAQSVSVIGEFNDWEEEANPMEKVGPIGVYEVFVPGAKIGQLYKFFIVGAHGEKLYKADPYANEAELRPGTASRITDITDYKWKDATWIKNREKFDERVEPMAIYEVHPGSWKKHPQSEENEKGFYNYREFAHALAAYVKEMGYTHVELMGIAEHPFDGSWGYQVTGYYAPTSRYGTPQDFKYMVDYLHQNKIGVDRKSTR
;
A
#
# COMPACT_ATOMS: atom_id res chain seq x y z
N MET A 1 -8.97 3.68 -23.59
CA MET A 1 -9.03 2.19 -23.64
C MET A 1 -8.74 1.71 -22.23
N GLY A 2 -9.68 1.02 -21.57
CA GLY A 2 -9.43 0.47 -20.23
C GLY A 2 -8.35 -0.61 -20.32
N VAL A 3 -7.33 -0.51 -19.48
CA VAL A 3 -6.30 -1.56 -19.36
C VAL A 3 -7.02 -2.85 -18.98
N SER A 4 -6.78 -3.93 -19.72
CA SER A 4 -7.30 -5.24 -19.33
C SER A 4 -6.74 -5.62 -17.97
N MET A 5 -7.60 -5.84 -16.98
CA MET A 5 -7.16 -6.28 -15.64
C MET A 5 -6.59 -7.69 -15.67
N LYS A 6 -7.06 -8.55 -16.57
CA LYS A 6 -6.57 -9.93 -16.72
C LYS A 6 -5.12 -9.97 -17.17
N PHE A 7 -4.38 -10.94 -16.65
CA PHE A 7 -3.05 -11.26 -17.16
C PHE A 7 -3.12 -11.70 -18.63
N THR A 8 -2.39 -10.99 -19.49
CA THR A 8 -2.24 -11.33 -20.91
C THR A 8 -1.02 -12.22 -21.13
N ASP A 9 -0.87 -12.78 -22.32
CA ASP A 9 0.34 -13.54 -22.68
C ASP A 9 1.61 -12.69 -22.59
N LEU A 10 1.51 -11.38 -22.92
CA LEU A 10 2.61 -10.44 -22.74
C LEU A 10 2.95 -10.22 -21.24
N ASP A 11 1.93 -10.07 -20.39
CA ASP A 11 2.15 -9.95 -18.96
C ASP A 11 2.85 -11.19 -18.39
N GLN A 12 2.43 -12.39 -18.81
CA GLN A 12 3.03 -13.65 -18.42
C GLN A 12 4.50 -13.75 -18.87
N TYR A 13 4.77 -13.39 -20.12
CA TYR A 13 6.13 -13.38 -20.67
C TYR A 13 7.04 -12.42 -19.89
N LEU A 14 6.64 -11.16 -19.73
CA LEU A 14 7.41 -10.15 -19.01
C LEU A 14 7.60 -10.51 -17.52
N PHE A 15 6.57 -11.07 -16.89
CA PHE A 15 6.66 -11.53 -15.51
C PHE A 15 7.66 -12.68 -15.36
N GLY A 16 7.59 -13.66 -16.26
CA GLY A 16 8.53 -14.79 -16.29
C GLY A 16 9.98 -14.37 -16.56
N GLN A 17 10.21 -13.26 -17.27
CA GLN A 17 11.53 -12.68 -17.50
C GLN A 17 12.02 -11.79 -16.34
N GLY A 18 11.16 -11.48 -15.36
CA GLY A 18 11.48 -10.51 -14.28
C GLY A 18 11.53 -9.05 -14.76
N THR A 19 10.96 -8.74 -15.91
CA THR A 19 10.98 -7.40 -16.53
C THR A 19 9.62 -6.69 -16.53
N ASN A 20 8.61 -7.26 -15.89
CA ASN A 20 7.32 -6.59 -15.70
C ASN A 20 7.37 -5.63 -14.51
N TYR A 21 7.97 -4.46 -14.71
CA TYR A 21 8.11 -3.43 -13.65
C TYR A 21 6.78 -2.80 -13.22
N GLU A 22 5.69 -3.03 -13.95
CA GLU A 22 4.36 -2.54 -13.64
C GLU A 22 3.39 -3.64 -13.17
N VAL A 23 3.92 -4.79 -12.74
CA VAL A 23 3.11 -5.94 -12.30
C VAL A 23 2.14 -5.59 -11.15
N TYR A 24 2.46 -4.58 -10.34
CA TYR A 24 1.59 -4.05 -9.29
C TYR A 24 0.26 -3.47 -9.81
N LYS A 25 0.16 -3.19 -11.11
CA LYS A 25 -1.10 -2.80 -11.77
C LYS A 25 -2.01 -4.01 -12.08
N LYS A 26 -1.49 -5.21 -11.91
CA LYS A 26 -2.17 -6.49 -12.18
C LYS A 26 -2.35 -7.32 -10.92
N LEU A 27 -1.27 -7.52 -10.15
CA LEU A 27 -1.33 -8.22 -8.87
C LEU A 27 -1.95 -7.32 -7.81
N GLY A 28 -2.68 -7.92 -6.87
CA GLY A 28 -3.41 -7.21 -5.84
C GLY A 28 -4.92 -7.21 -6.05
N ALA A 29 -5.59 -6.26 -5.39
CA ALA A 29 -7.04 -6.04 -5.46
C ALA A 29 -7.34 -4.73 -6.20
N HIS A 30 -8.04 -4.82 -7.33
CA HIS A 30 -8.32 -3.67 -8.20
C HIS A 30 -9.83 -3.47 -8.38
N PRO A 31 -10.44 -2.44 -7.73
CA PRO A 31 -11.83 -2.06 -7.98
C PRO A 31 -12.05 -1.74 -9.45
N THR A 32 -13.02 -2.38 -10.08
CA THR A 32 -13.26 -2.23 -11.52
C THR A 32 -14.68 -2.61 -11.92
N THR A 33 -14.98 -2.44 -13.20
CA THR A 33 -16.24 -2.92 -13.80
C THR A 33 -15.91 -3.94 -14.88
N TYR A 34 -16.39 -5.16 -14.71
CA TYR A 34 -16.24 -6.22 -15.69
C TYR A 34 -17.62 -6.75 -16.14
N ARG A 35 -17.84 -6.86 -17.47
CA ARG A 35 -19.14 -7.28 -18.05
C ARG A 35 -20.35 -6.54 -17.46
N ARG A 36 -20.21 -5.22 -17.30
CA ARG A 36 -21.23 -4.31 -16.72
C ARG A 36 -21.54 -4.53 -15.22
N LYS A 37 -20.79 -5.34 -14.53
CA LYS A 37 -20.90 -5.53 -13.07
C LYS A 37 -19.75 -4.83 -12.36
N LYS A 38 -20.07 -4.01 -11.36
CA LYS A 38 -19.05 -3.44 -10.45
C LYS A 38 -18.58 -4.53 -9.51
N GLY A 39 -17.28 -4.52 -9.18
CA GLY A 39 -16.67 -5.48 -8.28
C GLY A 39 -15.17 -5.24 -8.16
N VAL A 40 -14.45 -6.25 -7.74
CA VAL A 40 -12.99 -6.19 -7.58
C VAL A 40 -12.34 -7.36 -8.32
N TYR A 41 -11.32 -7.06 -9.06
CA TYR A 41 -10.44 -8.05 -9.66
C TYR A 41 -9.29 -8.30 -8.67
N PHE A 42 -9.05 -9.58 -8.38
CA PHE A 42 -7.98 -10.04 -7.51
C PHE A 42 -7.00 -10.89 -8.31
N ALA A 43 -5.72 -10.68 -8.07
CA ALA A 43 -4.68 -11.54 -8.61
C ALA A 43 -3.52 -11.70 -7.62
N VAL A 44 -2.96 -12.91 -7.54
CA VAL A 44 -1.85 -13.22 -6.65
C VAL A 44 -0.90 -14.23 -7.28
N TRP A 45 0.37 -14.09 -7.00
CA TRP A 45 1.39 -15.07 -7.39
C TRP A 45 1.57 -16.10 -6.27
N ALA A 46 1.23 -17.34 -6.56
CA ALA A 46 1.32 -18.48 -5.63
C ALA A 46 1.78 -19.74 -6.39
N PRO A 47 3.04 -19.80 -6.87
CA PRO A 47 3.50 -20.79 -7.83
C PRO A 47 3.43 -22.23 -7.32
N ASN A 48 3.54 -22.42 -6.00
CA ASN A 48 3.52 -23.74 -5.36
C ASN A 48 2.13 -24.14 -4.81
N ALA A 49 1.10 -23.31 -5.06
CA ALA A 49 -0.24 -23.62 -4.61
C ALA A 49 -0.91 -24.69 -5.48
N GLN A 50 -1.65 -25.60 -4.84
CA GLN A 50 -2.60 -26.49 -5.52
C GLN A 50 -3.85 -25.75 -5.94
N SER A 51 -4.36 -24.87 -5.04
CA SER A 51 -5.50 -24.00 -5.31
C SER A 51 -5.40 -22.71 -4.50
N VAL A 52 -6.06 -21.67 -5.00
CA VAL A 52 -6.18 -20.38 -4.32
C VAL A 52 -7.62 -19.91 -4.41
N SER A 53 -8.14 -19.34 -3.33
CA SER A 53 -9.41 -18.62 -3.30
C SER A 53 -9.20 -17.25 -2.65
N VAL A 54 -10.04 -16.27 -3.00
CA VAL A 54 -10.10 -15.00 -2.27
C VAL A 54 -11.27 -15.03 -1.30
N ILE A 55 -11.01 -14.72 -0.03
CA ILE A 55 -11.97 -14.69 1.06
C ILE A 55 -12.00 -13.33 1.73
N GLY A 56 -13.14 -12.92 2.24
CA GLY A 56 -13.27 -11.61 2.88
C GLY A 56 -14.71 -11.31 3.30
N GLU A 57 -14.95 -10.08 3.73
CA GLU A 57 -16.29 -9.62 4.16
C GLU A 57 -17.35 -9.69 3.05
N PHE A 58 -16.95 -9.80 1.79
CA PHE A 58 -17.87 -9.91 0.64
C PHE A 58 -18.41 -11.32 0.41
N ASN A 59 -17.87 -12.32 1.10
CA ASN A 59 -18.30 -13.73 1.01
C ASN A 59 -18.26 -14.45 2.36
N ASP A 60 -18.42 -13.69 3.46
CA ASP A 60 -18.45 -14.21 4.84
C ASP A 60 -17.24 -15.10 5.19
N TRP A 61 -16.08 -14.83 4.55
CA TRP A 61 -14.81 -15.54 4.72
C TRP A 61 -14.86 -17.02 4.31
N GLU A 62 -15.81 -17.42 3.47
CA GLU A 62 -15.99 -18.78 2.98
C GLU A 62 -14.85 -19.19 2.03
N GLU A 63 -14.14 -20.27 2.38
CA GLU A 63 -12.92 -20.74 1.69
C GLU A 63 -13.17 -21.09 0.21
N GLU A 64 -14.35 -21.59 -0.13
CA GLU A 64 -14.69 -22.12 -1.46
C GLU A 64 -15.57 -21.18 -2.29
N ALA A 65 -15.99 -20.03 -1.74
CA ALA A 65 -16.95 -19.14 -2.41
C ALA A 65 -16.39 -18.45 -3.66
N ASN A 66 -15.11 -18.11 -3.66
CA ASN A 66 -14.48 -17.41 -4.79
C ASN A 66 -13.13 -18.06 -5.18
N PRO A 67 -13.17 -19.26 -5.79
CA PRO A 67 -11.97 -19.92 -6.29
C PRO A 67 -11.34 -19.07 -7.42
N MET A 68 -10.02 -19.05 -7.46
CA MET A 68 -9.24 -18.30 -8.44
C MET A 68 -8.77 -19.21 -9.57
N GLU A 69 -8.81 -18.70 -10.80
CA GLU A 69 -8.31 -19.39 -11.98
C GLU A 69 -6.78 -19.24 -12.09
N LYS A 70 -6.08 -20.35 -12.34
CA LYS A 70 -4.64 -20.34 -12.60
C LYS A 70 -4.35 -19.80 -14.00
N VAL A 71 -3.49 -18.80 -14.08
CA VAL A 71 -3.08 -18.17 -15.34
C VAL A 71 -1.79 -18.82 -15.86
N GLY A 72 -1.92 -19.69 -16.85
CA GLY A 72 -0.76 -20.35 -17.47
C GLY A 72 0.18 -21.05 -16.47
N PRO A 73 1.47 -21.24 -16.84
CA PRO A 73 2.44 -21.96 -16.01
C PRO A 73 3.15 -21.06 -14.99
N ILE A 74 2.97 -19.73 -15.02
CA ILE A 74 3.73 -18.78 -14.23
C ILE A 74 3.36 -18.75 -12.74
N GLY A 75 2.29 -19.46 -12.35
CA GLY A 75 1.85 -19.54 -10.94
C GLY A 75 1.04 -18.34 -10.44
N VAL A 76 0.50 -17.53 -11.33
CA VAL A 76 -0.46 -16.48 -10.99
C VAL A 76 -1.87 -17.08 -10.96
N TYR A 77 -2.67 -16.63 -10.01
CA TYR A 77 -4.09 -16.92 -9.89
C TYR A 77 -4.89 -15.62 -9.92
N GLU A 78 -6.04 -15.62 -10.59
CA GLU A 78 -6.89 -14.44 -10.74
C GLU A 78 -8.38 -14.75 -10.63
N VAL A 79 -9.17 -13.77 -10.16
CA VAL A 79 -10.64 -13.84 -10.16
C VAL A 79 -11.24 -12.45 -10.14
N PHE A 80 -12.40 -12.27 -10.79
CA PHE A 80 -13.24 -11.10 -10.60
C PHE A 80 -14.41 -11.43 -9.68
N VAL A 81 -14.54 -10.68 -8.58
CA VAL A 81 -15.63 -10.86 -7.60
C VAL A 81 -16.64 -9.72 -7.76
N PRO A 82 -17.81 -9.98 -8.38
CA PRO A 82 -18.86 -8.99 -8.50
C PRO A 82 -19.45 -8.67 -7.12
N GLY A 83 -19.70 -7.37 -6.86
CA GLY A 83 -20.29 -6.92 -5.61
C GLY A 83 -19.30 -6.68 -4.47
N ALA A 84 -18.05 -7.13 -4.56
CA ALA A 84 -16.99 -6.72 -3.63
C ALA A 84 -16.76 -5.20 -3.73
N LYS A 85 -16.47 -4.53 -2.60
CA LYS A 85 -16.46 -3.08 -2.47
C LYS A 85 -15.17 -2.58 -1.80
N ILE A 86 -14.80 -1.34 -2.12
CA ILE A 86 -13.78 -0.60 -1.39
C ILE A 86 -14.13 -0.56 0.10
N GLY A 87 -13.12 -0.71 0.95
CA GLY A 87 -13.21 -0.73 2.41
C GLY A 87 -13.31 -2.13 3.01
N GLN A 88 -13.73 -3.13 2.25
CA GLN A 88 -13.85 -4.50 2.75
C GLN A 88 -12.49 -5.17 2.98
N LEU A 89 -12.42 -5.99 4.02
CA LEU A 89 -11.25 -6.80 4.35
C LEU A 89 -11.24 -8.09 3.55
N TYR A 90 -10.02 -8.55 3.19
CA TYR A 90 -9.83 -9.81 2.47
C TYR A 90 -8.49 -10.47 2.77
N LYS A 91 -8.40 -11.76 2.46
CA LYS A 91 -7.18 -12.57 2.41
C LYS A 91 -7.20 -13.50 1.21
N PHE A 92 -6.04 -14.05 0.88
CA PHE A 92 -5.97 -15.24 0.03
C PHE A 92 -5.94 -16.49 0.89
N PHE A 93 -6.87 -17.41 0.62
CA PHE A 93 -6.86 -18.77 1.13
C PHE A 93 -6.12 -19.64 0.13
N ILE A 94 -5.04 -20.26 0.58
CA ILE A 94 -4.13 -21.01 -0.28
C ILE A 94 -4.01 -22.44 0.24
N VAL A 95 -4.26 -23.41 -0.62
CA VAL A 95 -3.88 -24.79 -0.37
C VAL A 95 -2.49 -25.00 -0.94
N GLY A 96 -1.51 -25.20 -0.09
CA GLY A 96 -0.11 -25.36 -0.47
C GLY A 96 0.19 -26.71 -1.09
N ALA A 97 1.45 -26.93 -1.51
CA ALA A 97 1.88 -28.10 -2.23
C ALA A 97 1.65 -29.44 -1.48
N HIS A 98 1.61 -29.39 -0.16
CA HIS A 98 1.42 -30.58 0.70
C HIS A 98 0.02 -30.62 1.33
N GLY A 99 -0.92 -29.80 0.84
CA GLY A 99 -2.29 -29.73 1.34
C GLY A 99 -2.48 -28.83 2.58
N GLU A 100 -1.45 -28.12 3.00
CA GLU A 100 -1.53 -27.17 4.11
C GLU A 100 -2.44 -25.98 3.76
N LYS A 101 -3.30 -25.57 4.70
CA LYS A 101 -4.20 -24.44 4.57
C LYS A 101 -3.53 -23.16 5.10
N LEU A 102 -3.41 -22.16 4.26
CA LEU A 102 -2.75 -20.90 4.55
C LEU A 102 -3.69 -19.72 4.30
N TYR A 103 -3.77 -18.79 5.26
CA TYR A 103 -4.54 -17.54 5.15
C TYR A 103 -3.56 -16.38 5.07
N LYS A 104 -3.33 -15.84 3.87
CA LYS A 104 -2.28 -14.85 3.61
C LYS A 104 -2.87 -13.49 3.27
N ALA A 105 -2.25 -12.43 3.82
CA ALA A 105 -2.45 -11.08 3.32
C ALA A 105 -1.95 -10.96 1.88
N ASP A 106 -2.45 -9.98 1.18
CA ASP A 106 -2.03 -9.68 -0.18
C ASP A 106 -0.68 -8.93 -0.18
N PRO A 107 0.37 -9.47 -0.83
CA PRO A 107 1.67 -8.80 -0.92
C PRO A 107 1.63 -7.46 -1.66
N TYR A 108 0.63 -7.26 -2.53
CA TYR A 108 0.44 -6.06 -3.34
C TYR A 108 -0.67 -5.13 -2.80
N ALA A 109 -1.21 -5.42 -1.61
CA ALA A 109 -2.20 -4.56 -1.01
C ALA A 109 -1.68 -3.13 -0.81
N ASN A 110 -2.52 -2.15 -1.13
CA ASN A 110 -2.21 -0.73 -0.88
C ASN A 110 -2.68 -0.26 0.50
N GLU A 111 -3.44 -1.09 1.21
CA GLU A 111 -3.94 -0.81 2.56
C GLU A 111 -4.05 -2.12 3.35
N ALA A 112 -3.65 -2.07 4.61
CA ALA A 112 -3.74 -3.19 5.54
C ALA A 112 -4.76 -2.91 6.66
N GLU A 113 -5.32 -3.97 7.21
CA GLU A 113 -6.07 -3.89 8.45
C GLU A 113 -5.17 -3.40 9.59
N LEU A 114 -5.75 -2.58 10.49
CA LEU A 114 -5.02 -2.16 11.68
C LEU A 114 -4.72 -3.38 12.57
N ARG A 115 -3.48 -3.49 13.03
CA ARG A 115 -3.08 -4.57 13.92
C ARG A 115 -3.91 -4.57 15.22
N PRO A 116 -4.19 -5.73 15.85
CA PRO A 116 -3.59 -7.07 15.57
C PRO A 116 -4.17 -7.79 14.35
N GLY A 117 -5.09 -7.18 13.63
CA GLY A 117 -5.61 -7.74 12.38
C GLY A 117 -4.50 -7.94 11.35
N THR A 118 -4.70 -8.89 10.45
CA THR A 118 -3.71 -9.30 9.45
C THR A 118 -4.29 -9.42 8.04
N ALA A 119 -5.48 -8.85 7.82
CA ALA A 119 -6.08 -8.83 6.50
C ALA A 119 -5.57 -7.65 5.66
N SER A 120 -5.77 -7.74 4.38
CA SER A 120 -5.63 -6.62 3.45
C SER A 120 -6.97 -5.92 3.30
N ARG A 121 -6.98 -4.64 2.95
CA ARG A 121 -8.19 -3.87 2.68
C ARG A 121 -8.27 -3.48 1.22
N ILE A 122 -9.43 -3.66 0.61
CA ILE A 122 -9.69 -3.20 -0.75
C ILE A 122 -9.71 -1.67 -0.74
N THR A 123 -8.82 -1.04 -1.49
CA THR A 123 -8.75 0.42 -1.58
C THR A 123 -8.52 0.89 -3.00
N ASP A 124 -9.00 2.10 -3.32
CA ASP A 124 -8.65 2.81 -4.56
C ASP A 124 -7.67 3.92 -4.23
N ILE A 125 -6.49 3.85 -4.81
CA ILE A 125 -5.44 4.85 -4.64
C ILE A 125 -5.39 5.86 -5.79
N THR A 126 -6.29 5.81 -6.75
CA THR A 126 -6.24 6.63 -7.97
C THR A 126 -7.02 7.94 -7.86
N ASP A 127 -7.89 8.09 -6.87
CA ASP A 127 -8.85 9.19 -6.71
C ASP A 127 -8.27 10.45 -6.06
N TYR A 128 -7.02 10.41 -5.54
CA TYR A 128 -6.40 11.54 -4.87
C TYR A 128 -6.04 12.67 -5.86
N LYS A 129 -6.46 13.89 -5.53
CA LYS A 129 -6.19 15.09 -6.34
C LYS A 129 -5.01 15.85 -5.76
N TRP A 130 -3.84 15.65 -6.35
CA TRP A 130 -2.60 16.33 -5.97
C TRP A 130 -2.67 17.84 -6.20
N LYS A 131 -2.07 18.60 -5.29
CA LYS A 131 -1.98 20.07 -5.34
C LYS A 131 -0.52 20.55 -5.38
N ASP A 132 0.42 19.65 -5.60
CA ASP A 132 1.85 19.86 -5.57
C ASP A 132 2.49 20.17 -6.94
N ALA A 133 1.69 20.52 -7.96
CA ALA A 133 2.19 20.77 -9.33
C ALA A 133 3.35 21.79 -9.38
N THR A 134 3.33 22.81 -8.52
CA THR A 134 4.42 23.80 -8.41
C THR A 134 5.70 23.16 -7.89
N TRP A 135 5.60 22.26 -6.90
CA TRP A 135 6.74 21.50 -6.37
C TRP A 135 7.36 20.64 -7.47
N ILE A 136 6.54 19.84 -8.17
CA ILE A 136 7.00 18.95 -9.25
C ILE A 136 7.75 19.74 -10.33
N LYS A 137 7.19 20.87 -10.78
CA LYS A 137 7.85 21.75 -11.78
C LYS A 137 9.17 22.35 -11.28
N ASN A 138 9.25 22.70 -10.00
CA ASN A 138 10.47 23.28 -9.43
C ASN A 138 11.54 22.20 -9.19
N ARG A 139 11.14 20.97 -8.82
CA ARG A 139 12.05 19.84 -8.65
C ARG A 139 12.84 19.51 -9.91
N GLU A 140 12.26 19.70 -11.09
CA GLU A 140 12.96 19.48 -12.37
C GLU A 140 14.14 20.45 -12.59
N LYS A 141 14.15 21.59 -11.88
CA LYS A 141 15.19 22.62 -11.97
C LYS A 141 16.22 22.55 -10.85
N PHE A 142 15.96 21.72 -9.85
CA PHE A 142 16.84 21.56 -8.71
C PHE A 142 18.12 20.80 -9.12
N ASP A 143 19.28 21.42 -8.90
CA ASP A 143 20.58 20.76 -9.09
C ASP A 143 21.15 20.36 -7.72
N GLU A 144 21.04 19.09 -7.38
CA GLU A 144 21.52 18.51 -6.13
C GLU A 144 23.03 18.69 -5.85
N ARG A 145 23.80 19.06 -6.88
CA ARG A 145 25.26 19.28 -6.76
C ARG A 145 25.61 20.67 -6.26
N VAL A 146 24.69 21.64 -6.37
CA VAL A 146 24.93 23.05 -6.02
C VAL A 146 23.91 23.62 -5.05
N GLU A 147 22.70 23.04 -4.98
CA GLU A 147 21.67 23.48 -4.07
C GLU A 147 21.87 22.89 -2.67
N PRO A 148 21.74 23.69 -1.60
CA PRO A 148 21.90 23.19 -0.25
C PRO A 148 20.77 22.20 0.11
N MET A 149 21.13 21.07 0.71
CA MET A 149 20.19 20.05 1.19
C MET A 149 20.43 19.77 2.67
N ALA A 150 19.38 19.92 3.48
CA ALA A 150 19.36 19.54 4.89
C ALA A 150 18.19 18.60 5.10
N ILE A 151 18.47 17.35 5.50
CA ILE A 151 17.48 16.27 5.64
C ILE A 151 17.20 16.01 7.11
N TYR A 152 15.94 15.97 7.49
CA TYR A 152 15.48 15.57 8.81
C TYR A 152 14.90 14.16 8.76
N GLU A 153 15.61 13.19 9.34
CA GLU A 153 15.12 11.82 9.48
C GLU A 153 14.17 11.75 10.67
N VAL A 154 12.97 11.19 10.47
CA VAL A 154 11.92 11.18 11.48
C VAL A 154 11.09 9.90 11.47
N HIS A 155 10.86 9.32 12.66
CA HIS A 155 9.94 8.21 12.85
C HIS A 155 8.59 8.73 13.36
N PRO A 156 7.48 8.63 12.57
CA PRO A 156 6.20 9.25 12.92
C PRO A 156 5.65 8.82 14.28
N GLY A 157 5.79 7.56 14.65
CA GLY A 157 5.25 7.01 15.89
C GLY A 157 6.01 7.37 17.17
N SER A 158 7.20 7.99 17.06
CA SER A 158 8.01 8.35 18.24
C SER A 158 8.35 9.84 18.33
N TRP A 159 8.13 10.62 17.27
CA TRP A 159 8.54 12.02 17.20
C TRP A 159 7.76 12.92 18.15
N LYS A 160 6.43 12.95 18.01
CA LYS A 160 5.50 13.63 18.92
C LYS A 160 4.28 12.76 19.17
N LYS A 161 3.69 12.92 20.36
CA LYS A 161 2.52 12.16 20.76
C LYS A 161 1.48 13.03 21.40
N HIS A 162 0.21 12.68 21.21
CA HIS A 162 -0.88 13.13 22.07
C HIS A 162 -0.82 12.47 23.45
N PRO A 163 -1.45 13.03 24.49
CA PRO A 163 -1.79 12.28 25.68
C PRO A 163 -2.54 10.99 25.28
N GLN A 164 -2.22 9.89 25.94
CA GLN A 164 -2.89 8.61 25.69
C GLN A 164 -4.37 8.70 26.11
N SER A 165 -5.24 8.07 25.32
CA SER A 165 -6.67 7.94 25.58
C SER A 165 -7.16 6.55 25.18
N GLU A 166 -8.40 6.18 25.54
CA GLU A 166 -9.00 4.91 25.10
C GLU A 166 -9.06 4.78 23.58
N GLU A 167 -9.29 5.90 22.87
CA GLU A 167 -9.37 5.93 21.41
C GLU A 167 -7.99 5.95 20.73
N ASN A 168 -6.95 6.42 21.44
CA ASN A 168 -5.58 6.50 20.94
C ASN A 168 -4.59 6.09 22.05
N GLU A 169 -4.57 4.80 22.36
CA GLU A 169 -3.74 4.22 23.43
C GLU A 169 -2.23 4.50 23.25
N LYS A 170 -1.77 4.62 22.02
CA LYS A 170 -0.37 4.91 21.69
C LYS A 170 -0.07 6.39 21.59
N GLY A 171 -1.10 7.23 21.56
CA GLY A 171 -0.97 8.68 21.41
C GLY A 171 -0.38 9.08 20.04
N PHE A 172 -0.51 8.27 19.00
CA PHE A 172 0.06 8.59 17.69
C PHE A 172 -0.67 9.78 17.04
N TYR A 173 0.11 10.62 16.37
CA TYR A 173 -0.45 11.55 15.39
C TYR A 173 -0.91 10.76 14.17
N ASN A 174 -2.07 11.13 13.61
CA ASN A 174 -2.43 10.64 12.29
C ASN A 174 -1.60 11.36 11.20
N TYR A 175 -1.62 10.84 9.97
CA TYR A 175 -0.84 11.41 8.86
C TYR A 175 -1.09 12.91 8.65
N ARG A 176 -2.34 13.38 8.81
CA ARG A 176 -2.69 14.80 8.60
C ARG A 176 -2.15 15.70 9.72
N GLU A 177 -2.34 15.30 10.96
CA GLU A 177 -1.79 16.01 12.12
C GLU A 177 -0.27 16.07 12.07
N PHE A 178 0.34 14.92 11.75
CA PHE A 178 1.79 14.82 11.61
C PHE A 178 2.31 15.74 10.50
N ALA A 179 1.63 15.82 9.34
CA ALA A 179 2.01 16.70 8.24
C ALA A 179 2.10 18.17 8.67
N HIS A 180 1.07 18.66 9.37
CA HIS A 180 1.02 20.04 9.83
C HIS A 180 2.11 20.35 10.87
N ALA A 181 2.24 19.50 11.87
CA ALA A 181 3.23 19.68 12.94
C ALA A 181 4.67 19.58 12.40
N LEU A 182 4.92 18.61 11.50
CA LEU A 182 6.24 18.42 10.91
C LEU A 182 6.63 19.56 9.98
N ALA A 183 5.72 20.05 9.14
CA ALA A 183 6.00 21.18 8.24
C ALA A 183 6.38 22.45 9.02
N ALA A 184 5.70 22.74 10.13
CA ALA A 184 6.04 23.88 10.96
C ALA A 184 7.45 23.74 11.55
N TYR A 185 7.75 22.59 12.15
CA TYR A 185 9.06 22.31 12.75
C TYR A 185 10.20 22.36 11.73
N VAL A 186 10.03 21.69 10.59
CA VAL A 186 11.06 21.60 9.53
C VAL A 186 11.41 23.00 8.99
N LYS A 187 10.40 23.87 8.81
CA LYS A 187 10.62 25.26 8.39
C LYS A 187 11.34 26.11 9.45
N GLU A 188 10.92 25.99 10.71
CA GLU A 188 11.55 26.69 11.83
C GLU A 188 13.03 26.33 11.95
N MET A 189 13.36 25.04 11.78
CA MET A 189 14.72 24.52 11.92
C MET A 189 15.56 24.67 10.64
N GLY A 190 14.98 25.09 9.51
CA GLY A 190 15.69 25.33 8.27
C GLY A 190 16.02 24.05 7.47
N TYR A 191 15.35 22.93 7.73
CA TYR A 191 15.48 21.73 6.91
C TYR A 191 14.75 21.86 5.59
N THR A 192 15.29 21.23 4.54
CA THR A 192 14.73 21.26 3.18
C THR A 192 13.97 19.98 2.83
N HIS A 193 14.30 18.86 3.47
CA HIS A 193 13.75 17.54 3.21
C HIS A 193 13.46 16.80 4.51
N VAL A 194 12.53 15.87 4.44
CA VAL A 194 12.27 14.88 5.49
C VAL A 194 12.47 13.48 4.95
N GLU A 195 13.07 12.61 5.74
CA GLU A 195 13.17 11.17 5.48
C GLU A 195 12.31 10.43 6.49
N LEU A 196 11.29 9.71 6.00
CA LEU A 196 10.30 9.01 6.84
C LEU A 196 10.76 7.58 7.14
N MET A 197 10.99 7.29 8.42
CA MET A 197 11.27 5.94 8.90
C MET A 197 9.99 5.17 9.16
N GLY A 198 10.01 3.84 8.92
CA GLY A 198 8.95 2.92 9.34
C GLY A 198 7.58 3.16 8.73
N ILE A 199 7.51 3.65 7.49
CA ILE A 199 6.27 4.07 6.85
C ILE A 199 5.55 2.92 6.12
N ALA A 200 6.25 1.85 5.75
CA ALA A 200 5.64 0.66 5.17
C ALA A 200 4.94 -0.18 6.26
N GLU A 201 3.89 -0.91 5.89
CA GLU A 201 3.13 -1.71 6.86
C GLU A 201 3.99 -2.81 7.49
N HIS A 202 3.87 -2.96 8.81
CA HIS A 202 4.64 -3.91 9.62
C HIS A 202 3.84 -4.34 10.86
N PRO A 203 4.01 -5.59 11.36
CA PRO A 203 3.19 -6.09 12.48
C PRO A 203 3.70 -5.64 13.84
N PHE A 204 5.02 -5.43 14.01
CA PHE A 204 5.66 -5.22 15.29
C PHE A 204 6.22 -3.81 15.45
N ASP A 205 5.68 -3.04 16.40
CA ASP A 205 6.09 -1.65 16.66
C ASP A 205 7.58 -1.51 17.00
N GLY A 206 8.12 -2.46 17.76
CA GLY A 206 9.52 -2.46 18.18
C GLY A 206 10.52 -2.64 17.03
N SER A 207 10.06 -3.05 15.84
CA SER A 207 10.89 -3.11 14.64
C SER A 207 11.14 -1.74 14.00
N TRP A 208 10.44 -0.68 14.44
CA TRP A 208 10.46 0.65 13.82
C TRP A 208 10.14 0.62 12.31
N GLY A 209 9.36 -0.37 11.86
CA GLY A 209 9.01 -0.56 10.46
C GLY A 209 10.07 -1.28 9.61
N TYR A 210 11.09 -1.89 10.21
CA TYR A 210 12.09 -2.66 9.47
C TYR A 210 11.69 -4.13 9.24
N GLN A 211 10.62 -4.62 9.88
CA GLN A 211 10.03 -5.94 9.62
C GLN A 211 8.78 -5.79 8.74
N VAL A 212 8.97 -5.32 7.52
CA VAL A 212 7.87 -5.01 6.58
C VAL A 212 7.11 -6.26 6.18
N THR A 213 5.78 -6.16 6.20
CA THR A 213 4.85 -7.18 5.66
C THR A 213 4.03 -6.67 4.48
N GLY A 214 3.90 -5.36 4.31
CA GLY A 214 3.17 -4.71 3.22
C GLY A 214 4.01 -3.66 2.51
N TYR A 215 4.77 -4.05 1.49
CA TYR A 215 5.69 -3.15 0.77
C TYR A 215 4.98 -2.02 0.00
N TYR A 216 3.71 -2.24 -0.38
CA TYR A 216 2.90 -1.30 -1.17
C TYR A 216 1.88 -0.53 -0.32
N ALA A 217 1.77 -0.85 0.97
CA ALA A 217 0.85 -0.20 1.90
C ALA A 217 1.61 0.74 2.84
N PRO A 218 1.21 2.02 2.98
CA PRO A 218 1.62 2.81 4.12
C PRO A 218 1.01 2.21 5.39
N THR A 219 1.74 2.30 6.52
CA THR A 219 1.24 1.66 7.74
C THR A 219 -0.10 2.24 8.18
N SER A 220 -1.03 1.36 8.49
CA SER A 220 -2.40 1.68 8.95
C SER A 220 -2.45 2.37 10.32
N ARG A 221 -1.33 2.40 11.06
CA ARG A 221 -1.19 3.02 12.39
C ARG A 221 -1.56 4.49 12.43
N TYR A 222 -1.34 5.20 11.32
CA TYR A 222 -1.45 6.66 11.25
C TYR A 222 -2.56 7.12 10.31
N GLY A 223 -3.35 6.21 9.76
CA GLY A 223 -4.47 6.53 8.87
C GLY A 223 -4.46 5.77 7.55
N THR A 224 -5.18 6.31 6.59
CA THR A 224 -5.40 5.70 5.27
C THR A 224 -4.30 6.06 4.26
N PRO A 225 -4.22 5.35 3.12
CA PRO A 225 -3.36 5.74 1.99
C PRO A 225 -3.64 7.16 1.48
N GLN A 226 -4.89 7.61 1.50
CA GLN A 226 -5.27 8.96 1.12
C GLN A 226 -4.73 10.02 2.12
N ASP A 227 -4.71 9.69 3.41
CA ASP A 227 -4.11 10.56 4.43
C ASP A 227 -2.59 10.64 4.27
N PHE A 228 -1.95 9.52 3.92
CA PHE A 228 -0.52 9.50 3.58
C PHE A 228 -0.22 10.39 2.34
N LYS A 229 -1.03 10.27 1.28
CA LYS A 229 -0.90 11.15 0.11
C LYS A 229 -1.12 12.62 0.47
N TYR A 230 -2.10 12.91 1.33
CA TYR A 230 -2.30 14.26 1.84
C TYR A 230 -1.07 14.80 2.57
N MET A 231 -0.42 13.98 3.39
CA MET A 231 0.80 14.37 4.09
C MET A 231 1.91 14.74 3.11
N VAL A 232 2.17 13.92 2.10
CA VAL A 232 3.19 14.20 1.08
C VAL A 232 2.85 15.47 0.31
N ASP A 233 1.61 15.59 -0.17
CA ASP A 233 1.11 16.75 -0.90
C ASP A 233 1.24 18.05 -0.08
N TYR A 234 0.88 18.00 1.21
CA TYR A 234 1.00 19.13 2.10
C TYR A 234 2.45 19.56 2.33
N LEU A 235 3.36 18.61 2.52
CA LEU A 235 4.80 18.90 2.65
C LEU A 235 5.37 19.51 1.36
N HIS A 236 5.02 18.99 0.19
CA HIS A 236 5.40 19.54 -1.11
C HIS A 236 4.88 20.98 -1.30
N GLN A 237 3.61 21.26 -0.95
CA GLN A 237 3.06 22.64 -0.99
C GLN A 237 3.83 23.59 -0.06
N ASN A 238 4.43 23.07 1.00
CA ASN A 238 5.29 23.80 1.93
C ASN A 238 6.76 23.85 1.50
N LYS A 239 7.10 23.41 0.29
CA LYS A 239 8.45 23.34 -0.30
C LYS A 239 9.40 22.41 0.46
N ILE A 240 8.89 21.35 1.05
CA ILE A 240 9.63 20.33 1.78
C ILE A 240 9.64 19.07 0.93
N GLY A 241 10.82 18.55 0.59
CA GLY A 241 10.98 17.26 -0.07
C GLY A 241 10.69 16.12 0.90
N VAL A 242 10.14 15.04 0.36
CA VAL A 242 9.81 13.85 1.15
C VAL A 242 10.49 12.65 0.55
N ASP A 243 11.31 12.00 1.35
CA ASP A 243 11.81 10.65 1.08
C ASP A 243 11.22 9.66 2.09
N ARG A 244 11.14 8.42 1.68
CA ARG A 244 10.81 7.32 2.58
C ARG A 244 11.99 6.36 2.63
N LYS A 245 12.46 6.06 3.82
CA LYS A 245 13.54 5.10 4.00
C LYS A 245 13.14 3.75 3.44
N SER A 246 13.88 3.26 2.47
CA SER A 246 13.70 1.91 1.94
C SER A 246 14.20 0.91 2.98
N THR A 247 13.40 -0.13 3.24
CA THR A 247 13.85 -1.28 4.02
C THR A 247 14.70 -2.16 3.11
N ARG A 248 15.90 -2.39 3.46
CA ARG A 248 16.81 -3.38 2.85
C ARG A 248 16.99 -4.54 3.80
#